data_9de229ef4ae8c93fa04984f880726444
#
_entry.id   9de229ef4ae8c93fa04984f880726444
#
_cell.length_a   1.000
_cell.length_b   1.000
_cell.length_c   1.000
_cell.angle_alpha   90.00
_cell.angle_beta   90.00
_cell.angle_gamma   90.00
#
_symmetry.space_group_name_H-M   'P 1'
#
loop_
_entity.id
_entity.type
_entity.pdbx_description
1 polymer ?
#
loop_
_entity_poly.entity_id
_entity_poly.type
_entity_poly.pdbx_seq_one_letter_code
_entity_poly.pdbx_strand_id
1 'polypeptide(L)'
;MHAIFRKQFLIEVLLLAFSLFASCGKGRREMATTQTGDAELRSSIFKSKYYAYNLIANDSIMEGIAILDSLWETYHIDRTILVAIGTAYYKLGDKELAFQWFRRAEHHIDSLIDVEPSPGLYNDLLPVVYILKGKEAAMEVMDMMAEPEKNIARNFFVEYPDRQTFLNEMISMFDSCQYECLTQEDGLHANEE
;
A
#
# COMPACT_ATOMS: atom_id res chain seq x y z
N MET A 1 58.95 -9.00 34.70
CA MET A 1 57.93 -9.88 34.06
C MET A 1 56.53 -9.25 33.90
N HIS A 2 56.11 -8.30 34.75
CA HIS A 2 54.75 -7.69 34.64
C HIS A 2 54.52 -6.71 33.49
N ALA A 3 55.56 -6.14 32.90
CA ALA A 3 55.43 -5.12 31.81
C ALA A 3 55.08 -5.74 30.43
N ILE A 4 55.52 -6.98 30.20
CA ILE A 4 55.31 -7.68 28.91
C ILE A 4 53.86 -8.18 28.83
N PHE A 5 53.33 -8.64 29.94
CA PHE A 5 51.94 -9.15 29.99
C PHE A 5 50.90 -8.02 29.75
N ARG A 6 51.16 -6.81 30.24
CA ARG A 6 50.28 -5.65 30.03
C ARG A 6 50.24 -5.18 28.54
N LYS A 7 51.33 -5.26 27.85
CA LYS A 7 51.38 -4.89 26.43
C LYS A 7 50.64 -5.89 25.54
N GLN A 8 50.76 -7.18 25.83
CA GLN A 8 50.09 -8.20 25.06
C GLN A 8 48.57 -8.16 25.23
N PHE A 9 48.07 -7.94 26.45
CA PHE A 9 46.67 -7.79 26.76
C PHE A 9 46.05 -6.55 26.07
N LEU A 10 46.78 -5.41 25.99
CA LEU A 10 46.33 -4.22 25.31
C LEU A 10 46.21 -4.41 23.78
N ILE A 11 47.07 -5.19 23.18
CA ILE A 11 47.05 -5.49 21.73
C ILE A 11 45.86 -6.40 21.40
N GLU A 12 45.55 -7.39 22.23
CA GLU A 12 44.42 -8.25 22.03
C GLU A 12 43.07 -7.53 22.21
N VAL A 13 42.94 -6.63 23.18
CA VAL A 13 41.75 -5.80 23.36
C VAL A 13 41.58 -4.82 22.21
N LEU A 14 42.66 -4.24 21.66
CA LEU A 14 42.61 -3.36 20.50
C LEU A 14 42.19 -4.10 19.23
N LEU A 15 42.67 -5.33 19.02
CA LEU A 15 42.29 -6.17 17.89
C LEU A 15 40.81 -6.61 17.95
N LEU A 16 40.31 -6.95 19.16
CA LEU A 16 38.91 -7.23 19.37
C LEU A 16 37.99 -6.02 19.14
N ALA A 17 38.40 -4.83 19.58
CA ALA A 17 37.68 -3.59 19.30
C ALA A 17 37.62 -3.27 17.80
N PHE A 18 38.73 -3.49 17.06
CA PHE A 18 38.77 -3.25 15.61
C PHE A 18 37.91 -4.22 14.81
N SER A 19 37.80 -5.49 15.24
CA SER A 19 36.91 -6.48 14.60
C SER A 19 35.43 -6.17 14.81
N LEU A 20 35.05 -5.59 15.96
CA LEU A 20 33.69 -5.14 16.23
C LEU A 20 33.28 -3.90 15.38
N PHE A 21 34.21 -2.99 15.12
CA PHE A 21 33.95 -1.84 14.25
C PHE A 21 33.87 -2.21 12.77
N ALA A 22 34.63 -3.20 12.31
CA ALA A 22 34.55 -3.70 10.93
C ALA A 22 33.22 -4.44 10.65
N SER A 23 32.63 -5.10 11.64
CA SER A 23 31.34 -5.77 11.53
C SER A 23 30.16 -4.80 11.48
N CYS A 24 30.23 -3.66 12.20
CA CYS A 24 29.16 -2.63 12.16
C CYS A 24 29.07 -1.88 10.82
N GLY A 25 30.15 -1.77 10.07
CA GLY A 25 30.16 -1.06 8.79
C GLY A 25 29.46 -1.81 7.64
N LYS A 26 29.53 -3.15 7.64
CA LYS A 26 28.90 -3.97 6.60
C LYS A 26 27.38 -4.04 6.74
N GLY A 27 26.88 -4.25 7.96
CA GLY A 27 25.42 -4.33 8.20
C GLY A 27 24.68 -3.01 7.91
N ARG A 28 25.35 -1.86 8.11
CA ARG A 28 24.75 -0.54 7.83
C ARG A 28 24.64 -0.23 6.33
N ARG A 29 25.55 -0.75 5.49
CA ARG A 29 25.47 -0.61 4.03
C ARG A 29 24.43 -1.53 3.41
N GLU A 30 24.28 -2.75 3.91
CA GLU A 30 23.25 -3.68 3.42
C GLU A 30 21.84 -3.20 3.80
N MET A 31 21.63 -2.68 5.02
CA MET A 31 20.33 -2.09 5.41
C MET A 31 19.98 -0.84 4.57
N ALA A 32 20.94 0.02 4.27
CA ALA A 32 20.69 1.21 3.46
C ALA A 32 20.36 0.88 2.00
N THR A 33 20.97 -0.16 1.42
CA THR A 33 20.68 -0.62 0.05
C THR A 33 19.33 -1.32 -0.03
N THR A 34 18.92 -2.07 0.98
CA THR A 34 17.60 -2.72 1.03
C THR A 34 16.49 -1.67 1.14
N GLN A 35 16.66 -0.65 1.99
CA GLN A 35 15.68 0.42 2.14
C GLN A 35 15.50 1.27 0.87
N THR A 36 16.56 1.51 0.12
CA THR A 36 16.47 2.25 -1.16
C THR A 36 15.74 1.43 -2.22
N GLY A 37 16.03 0.15 -2.34
CA GLY A 37 15.35 -0.76 -3.28
C GLY A 37 13.85 -0.89 -3.00
N ASP A 38 13.46 -1.00 -1.73
CA ASP A 38 12.06 -1.07 -1.32
C ASP A 38 11.32 0.25 -1.60
N ALA A 39 11.97 1.40 -1.42
CA ALA A 39 11.38 2.70 -1.71
C ALA A 39 11.18 2.92 -3.22
N GLU A 40 12.13 2.54 -4.04
CA GLU A 40 12.04 2.59 -5.50
C GLU A 40 10.94 1.66 -6.03
N LEU A 41 10.86 0.43 -5.49
CA LEU A 41 9.81 -0.51 -5.85
C LEU A 41 8.42 0.04 -5.51
N ARG A 42 8.23 0.55 -4.30
CA ARG A 42 6.95 1.17 -3.88
C ARG A 42 6.59 2.36 -4.76
N SER A 43 7.56 3.20 -5.11
CA SER A 43 7.36 4.33 -6.02
C SER A 43 6.93 3.86 -7.42
N SER A 44 7.54 2.79 -7.94
CA SER A 44 7.17 2.21 -9.23
C SER A 44 5.75 1.64 -9.22
N ILE A 45 5.39 0.88 -8.17
CA ILE A 45 4.02 0.34 -8.01
C ILE A 45 3.00 1.48 -7.94
N PHE A 46 3.30 2.52 -7.17
CA PHE A 46 2.44 3.69 -7.04
C PHE A 46 2.22 4.38 -8.39
N LYS A 47 3.28 4.66 -9.16
CA LYS A 47 3.18 5.26 -10.50
C LYS A 47 2.33 4.39 -11.44
N SER A 48 2.56 3.08 -11.47
CA SER A 48 1.81 2.18 -12.34
C SER A 48 0.33 2.10 -11.94
N LYS A 49 0.01 2.12 -10.64
CA LYS A 49 -1.36 2.18 -10.13
C LYS A 49 -2.08 3.45 -10.57
N TYR A 50 -1.43 4.60 -10.45
CA TYR A 50 -2.02 5.86 -10.89
C TYR A 50 -2.17 5.94 -12.41
N TYR A 51 -1.23 5.39 -13.17
CA TYR A 51 -1.39 5.27 -14.61
C TYR A 51 -2.62 4.44 -14.99
N ALA A 52 -2.83 3.32 -14.31
CA ALA A 52 -4.04 2.52 -14.49
C ALA A 52 -5.32 3.29 -14.14
N TYR A 53 -5.31 4.11 -13.08
CA TYR A 53 -6.45 4.97 -12.74
C TYR A 53 -6.75 6.00 -13.82
N ASN A 54 -5.73 6.62 -14.42
CA ASN A 54 -5.89 7.51 -15.56
C ASN A 54 -6.52 6.81 -16.78
N LEU A 55 -6.12 5.57 -17.06
CA LEU A 55 -6.74 4.80 -18.13
C LEU A 55 -8.22 4.55 -17.84
N ILE A 56 -8.57 4.18 -16.60
CA ILE A 56 -9.96 3.96 -16.17
C ILE A 56 -10.76 5.27 -16.25
N ALA A 57 -10.19 6.39 -15.87
CA ALA A 57 -10.80 7.71 -15.98
C ALA A 57 -11.13 8.09 -17.44
N ASN A 58 -10.24 7.75 -18.35
CA ASN A 58 -10.36 8.05 -19.79
C ASN A 58 -11.02 6.92 -20.60
N ASP A 59 -11.89 6.13 -19.98
CA ASP A 59 -12.67 5.03 -20.57
C ASP A 59 -11.86 3.85 -21.14
N SER A 60 -10.52 3.84 -21.00
CA SER A 60 -9.69 2.64 -21.27
C SER A 60 -9.72 1.67 -20.08
N ILE A 61 -10.95 1.34 -19.62
CA ILE A 61 -11.17 0.64 -18.34
C ILE A 61 -10.48 -0.71 -18.31
N MET A 62 -10.61 -1.51 -19.37
CA MET A 62 -10.03 -2.86 -19.42
C MET A 62 -8.50 -2.85 -19.42
N GLU A 63 -7.87 -1.84 -20.03
CA GLU A 63 -6.42 -1.66 -19.99
C GLU A 63 -5.95 -1.30 -18.58
N GLY A 64 -6.66 -0.40 -17.91
CA GLY A 64 -6.40 -0.05 -16.52
C GLY A 64 -6.54 -1.25 -15.58
N ILE A 65 -7.60 -2.05 -15.74
CA ILE A 65 -7.81 -3.30 -14.99
C ILE A 65 -6.66 -4.27 -15.21
N ALA A 66 -6.21 -4.47 -16.45
CA ALA A 66 -5.11 -5.39 -16.76
C ALA A 66 -3.80 -4.99 -16.04
N ILE A 67 -3.51 -3.70 -15.95
CA ILE A 67 -2.34 -3.19 -15.21
C ILE A 67 -2.51 -3.45 -13.71
N LEU A 68 -3.67 -3.12 -13.13
CA LEU A 68 -3.94 -3.34 -11.71
C LEU A 68 -3.85 -4.81 -11.34
N ASP A 69 -4.42 -5.70 -12.16
CA ASP A 69 -4.36 -7.14 -11.94
C ASP A 69 -2.93 -7.66 -12.00
N SER A 70 -2.14 -7.22 -13.00
CA SER A 70 -0.72 -7.55 -13.09
C SER A 70 0.09 -7.07 -11.88
N LEU A 71 -0.19 -5.87 -11.37
CA LEU A 71 0.43 -5.36 -10.15
C LEU A 71 0.08 -6.21 -8.93
N TRP A 72 -1.19 -6.60 -8.81
CA TRP A 72 -1.63 -7.46 -7.73
C TRP A 72 -0.97 -8.85 -7.79
N GLU A 73 -1.03 -9.52 -8.93
CA GLU A 73 -0.46 -10.86 -9.09
C GLU A 73 1.07 -10.90 -8.91
N THR A 74 1.75 -9.77 -9.18
CA THR A 74 3.21 -9.70 -9.04
C THR A 74 3.65 -9.39 -7.62
N TYR A 75 2.98 -8.49 -6.93
CA TYR A 75 3.51 -7.90 -5.70
C TYR A 75 2.70 -8.21 -4.45
N HIS A 76 1.38 -8.38 -4.54
CA HIS A 76 0.45 -8.64 -3.43
C HIS A 76 0.57 -7.65 -2.24
N ILE A 77 1.17 -6.46 -2.46
CA ILE A 77 1.54 -5.52 -1.40
C ILE A 77 0.41 -4.53 -1.08
N ASP A 78 -0.30 -4.08 -2.13
CA ASP A 78 -1.31 -3.02 -1.99
C ASP A 78 -2.72 -3.57 -2.19
N ARG A 79 -3.38 -3.91 -1.07
CA ARG A 79 -4.74 -4.46 -1.07
C ARG A 79 -5.79 -3.52 -1.64
N THR A 80 -5.51 -2.21 -1.72
CA THR A 80 -6.42 -1.24 -2.35
C THR A 80 -6.57 -1.48 -3.84
N ILE A 81 -5.64 -2.19 -4.47
CA ILE A 81 -5.70 -2.60 -5.87
C ILE A 81 -6.93 -3.49 -6.13
N LEU A 82 -7.21 -4.45 -5.25
CA LEU A 82 -8.38 -5.33 -5.40
C LEU A 82 -9.69 -4.53 -5.38
N VAL A 83 -9.77 -3.54 -4.50
CA VAL A 83 -10.93 -2.64 -4.41
C VAL A 83 -11.03 -1.77 -5.67
N ALA A 84 -9.92 -1.26 -6.18
CA ALA A 84 -9.89 -0.47 -7.40
C ALA A 84 -10.34 -1.27 -8.63
N ILE A 85 -9.91 -2.54 -8.75
CA ILE A 85 -10.38 -3.43 -9.84
C ILE A 85 -11.90 -3.65 -9.73
N GLY A 86 -12.42 -3.93 -8.53
CA GLY A 86 -13.86 -4.06 -8.30
C GLY A 86 -14.62 -2.80 -8.70
N THR A 87 -14.10 -1.62 -8.34
CA THR A 87 -14.69 -0.32 -8.70
C THR A 87 -14.66 -0.09 -10.22
N ALA A 88 -13.57 -0.47 -10.89
CA ALA A 88 -13.45 -0.36 -12.34
C ALA A 88 -14.45 -1.24 -13.08
N TYR A 89 -14.64 -2.49 -12.65
CA TYR A 89 -15.71 -3.35 -13.18
C TYR A 89 -17.11 -2.78 -12.91
N TYR A 90 -17.31 -2.17 -11.74
CA TYR A 90 -18.58 -1.51 -11.44
C TYR A 90 -18.84 -0.31 -12.37
N LYS A 91 -17.82 0.51 -12.65
CA LYS A 91 -17.86 1.60 -13.65
C LYS A 91 -18.18 1.06 -15.05
N LEU A 92 -17.61 -0.08 -15.43
CA LEU A 92 -17.87 -0.77 -16.70
C LEU A 92 -19.32 -1.30 -16.80
N GLY A 93 -20.04 -1.41 -15.69
CA GLY A 93 -21.39 -1.96 -15.61
C GLY A 93 -21.44 -3.46 -15.31
N ASP A 94 -20.30 -4.14 -15.22
CA ASP A 94 -20.20 -5.55 -14.85
C ASP A 94 -20.22 -5.71 -13.32
N LYS A 95 -21.42 -5.62 -12.77
CA LYS A 95 -21.63 -5.71 -11.33
C LYS A 95 -21.25 -7.06 -10.74
N GLU A 96 -21.40 -8.13 -11.51
CA GLU A 96 -21.09 -9.48 -11.03
C GLU A 96 -19.59 -9.63 -10.79
N LEU A 97 -18.75 -9.27 -11.76
CA LEU A 97 -17.29 -9.25 -11.61
C LEU A 97 -16.86 -8.25 -10.54
N ALA A 98 -17.46 -7.06 -10.48
CA ALA A 98 -17.18 -6.09 -9.44
C ALA A 98 -17.34 -6.70 -8.03
N PHE A 99 -18.46 -7.35 -7.76
CA PHE A 99 -18.71 -7.97 -6.46
C PHE A 99 -17.82 -9.19 -6.19
N GLN A 100 -17.35 -9.91 -7.21
CA GLN A 100 -16.33 -10.95 -7.02
C GLN A 100 -15.00 -10.36 -6.55
N TRP A 101 -14.55 -9.25 -7.12
CA TRP A 101 -13.34 -8.58 -6.72
C TRP A 101 -13.43 -7.97 -5.31
N PHE A 102 -14.55 -7.38 -4.94
CA PHE A 102 -14.78 -6.92 -3.57
C PHE A 102 -14.75 -8.07 -2.56
N ARG A 103 -15.31 -9.24 -2.87
CA ARG A 103 -15.19 -10.44 -2.01
C ARG A 103 -13.75 -10.92 -1.90
N ARG A 104 -12.96 -10.85 -2.99
CA ARG A 104 -11.54 -11.19 -2.97
C ARG A 104 -10.77 -10.22 -2.05
N ALA A 105 -11.10 -8.92 -2.09
CA ALA A 105 -10.53 -7.91 -1.20
C ALA A 105 -10.89 -8.20 0.27
N GLU A 106 -12.16 -8.45 0.57
CA GLU A 106 -12.64 -8.82 1.91
C GLU A 106 -11.84 -10.01 2.46
N HIS A 107 -11.85 -11.12 1.72
CA HIS A 107 -11.15 -12.34 2.16
C HIS A 107 -9.66 -12.12 2.39
N HIS A 108 -9.00 -11.35 1.53
CA HIS A 108 -7.59 -11.03 1.71
C HIS A 108 -7.35 -10.21 2.97
N ILE A 109 -8.15 -9.15 3.21
CA ILE A 109 -8.01 -8.30 4.39
C ILE A 109 -8.31 -9.10 5.68
N ASP A 110 -9.37 -9.92 5.69
CA ASP A 110 -9.70 -10.79 6.81
C ASP A 110 -8.54 -11.75 7.13
N SER A 111 -7.92 -12.35 6.11
CA SER A 111 -6.76 -13.22 6.32
C SER A 111 -5.56 -12.52 6.95
N LEU A 112 -5.39 -11.23 6.69
CA LEU A 112 -4.34 -10.42 7.32
C LEU A 112 -4.70 -10.06 8.78
N ILE A 113 -5.98 -9.76 9.04
CA ILE A 113 -6.49 -9.49 10.39
C ILE A 113 -6.31 -10.71 11.29
N ASP A 114 -6.55 -11.91 10.78
CA ASP A 114 -6.36 -13.16 11.51
C ASP A 114 -4.91 -13.41 11.92
N VAL A 115 -3.94 -12.91 11.14
CA VAL A 115 -2.52 -13.05 11.44
C VAL A 115 -2.02 -11.94 12.36
N GLU A 116 -2.31 -10.69 12.03
CA GLU A 116 -1.85 -9.52 12.77
C GLU A 116 -2.86 -8.37 12.63
N PRO A 117 -3.83 -8.27 13.53
CA PRO A 117 -4.84 -7.21 13.47
C PRO A 117 -4.19 -5.83 13.66
N SER A 118 -4.55 -4.89 12.79
CA SER A 118 -4.09 -3.51 12.86
C SER A 118 -5.21 -2.53 12.52
N PRO A 119 -5.18 -1.29 13.04
CA PRO A 119 -6.18 -0.28 12.73
C PRO A 119 -6.34 -0.03 11.23
N GLY A 120 -5.24 -0.05 10.47
CA GLY A 120 -5.26 0.12 9.02
C GLY A 120 -6.05 -0.96 8.27
N LEU A 121 -6.00 -2.21 8.75
CA LEU A 121 -6.75 -3.31 8.15
C LEU A 121 -8.26 -3.13 8.33
N TYR A 122 -8.70 -2.73 9.51
CA TYR A 122 -10.12 -2.44 9.76
C TYR A 122 -10.62 -1.24 8.95
N ASN A 123 -9.79 -0.21 8.78
CA ASN A 123 -10.12 0.93 7.92
C ASN A 123 -10.30 0.51 6.45
N ASP A 124 -9.52 -0.45 5.97
CA ASP A 124 -9.64 -0.97 4.61
C ASP A 124 -10.80 -1.98 4.48
N LEU A 125 -11.11 -2.73 5.54
CA LEU A 125 -12.20 -3.71 5.55
C LEU A 125 -13.58 -3.04 5.56
N LEU A 126 -13.76 -1.98 6.35
CA LEU A 126 -15.04 -1.31 6.56
C LEU A 126 -15.75 -0.93 5.25
N PRO A 127 -15.11 -0.20 4.31
CA PRO A 127 -15.75 0.16 3.04
C PRO A 127 -16.09 -1.07 2.18
N VAL A 128 -15.27 -2.12 2.21
CA VAL A 128 -15.51 -3.35 1.45
C VAL A 128 -16.72 -4.09 2.01
N VAL A 129 -16.82 -4.25 3.32
CA VAL A 129 -17.98 -4.85 3.99
C VAL A 129 -19.24 -4.01 3.75
N TYR A 130 -19.12 -2.69 3.76
CA TYR A 130 -20.23 -1.79 3.44
C TYR A 130 -20.77 -2.03 2.02
N ILE A 131 -19.89 -2.18 1.04
CA ILE A 131 -20.28 -2.51 -0.35
C ILE A 131 -20.96 -3.87 -0.43
N LEU A 132 -20.41 -4.88 0.23
CA LEU A 132 -20.85 -6.26 0.10
C LEU A 132 -22.11 -6.56 0.91
N LYS A 133 -22.12 -6.15 2.17
CA LYS A 133 -23.08 -6.60 3.18
C LYS A 133 -23.98 -5.47 3.72
N GLY A 134 -23.62 -4.20 3.47
CA GLY A 134 -24.40 -3.04 3.90
C GLY A 134 -23.95 -2.45 5.24
N LYS A 135 -24.74 -1.49 5.72
CA LYS A 135 -24.39 -0.61 6.83
C LYS A 135 -24.26 -1.37 8.16
N GLU A 136 -25.16 -2.27 8.44
CA GLU A 136 -25.21 -3.01 9.70
C GLU A 136 -23.94 -3.84 9.89
N ALA A 137 -23.52 -4.59 8.88
CA ALA A 137 -22.30 -5.38 8.92
C ALA A 137 -21.04 -4.49 8.99
N ALA A 138 -21.03 -3.35 8.33
CA ALA A 138 -19.91 -2.40 8.42
C ALA A 138 -19.83 -1.74 9.81
N MET A 139 -20.94 -1.54 10.50
CA MET A 139 -20.96 -1.08 11.89
C MET A 139 -20.35 -2.11 12.84
N GLU A 140 -20.53 -3.41 12.58
CA GLU A 140 -19.86 -4.48 13.35
C GLU A 140 -18.32 -4.38 13.19
N VAL A 141 -17.82 -4.13 11.96
CA VAL A 141 -16.41 -3.88 11.73
C VAL A 141 -15.93 -2.64 12.49
N MET A 142 -16.71 -1.55 12.45
CA MET A 142 -16.39 -0.33 13.21
C MET A 142 -16.31 -0.62 14.71
N ASP A 143 -17.16 -1.50 15.24
CA ASP A 143 -17.14 -1.83 16.67
C ASP A 143 -15.89 -2.60 17.12
N MET A 144 -15.17 -3.22 16.19
CA MET A 144 -13.85 -3.84 16.44
C MET A 144 -12.70 -2.83 16.46
N MET A 145 -12.92 -1.59 15.97
CA MET A 145 -11.89 -0.55 15.94
C MET A 145 -11.69 0.06 17.34
N ALA A 146 -10.47 0.54 17.59
CA ALA A 146 -10.16 1.37 18.75
C ALA A 146 -10.57 2.84 18.51
N GLU A 147 -10.73 3.61 19.55
CA GLU A 147 -10.71 5.05 19.47
C GLU A 147 -9.25 5.53 19.23
N PRO A 148 -8.91 6.47 18.35
CA PRO A 148 -9.81 7.41 17.64
C PRO A 148 -10.37 6.93 16.29
N GLU A 149 -9.92 5.79 15.75
CA GLU A 149 -10.31 5.27 14.44
C GLU A 149 -11.83 5.12 14.32
N LYS A 150 -12.46 4.65 15.38
CA LYS A 150 -13.92 4.53 15.47
C LYS A 150 -14.66 5.86 15.25
N ASN A 151 -14.08 6.97 15.70
CA ASN A 151 -14.66 8.29 15.48
C ASN A 151 -14.58 8.71 14.00
N ILE A 152 -13.50 8.34 13.31
CA ILE A 152 -13.37 8.57 11.87
C ILE A 152 -14.38 7.72 11.11
N ALA A 153 -14.53 6.46 11.49
CA ALA A 153 -15.47 5.52 10.89
C ALA A 153 -16.93 5.95 11.04
N ARG A 154 -17.31 6.63 12.13
CA ARG A 154 -18.66 7.21 12.29
C ARG A 154 -18.95 8.25 11.21
N ASN A 155 -17.98 9.09 10.84
CA ASN A 155 -18.16 10.10 9.80
C ASN A 155 -18.41 9.47 8.43
N PHE A 156 -17.81 8.31 8.15
CA PHE A 156 -18.06 7.55 6.92
C PHE A 156 -19.55 7.27 6.71
N PHE A 157 -20.30 6.88 7.74
CA PHE A 157 -21.74 6.59 7.63
C PHE A 157 -22.62 7.84 7.54
N VAL A 158 -22.09 9.00 7.90
CA VAL A 158 -22.75 10.31 7.71
C VAL A 158 -22.55 10.78 6.28
N GLU A 159 -21.35 10.62 5.75
CA GLU A 159 -20.97 11.02 4.40
C GLU A 159 -21.59 10.10 3.34
N TYR A 160 -21.65 8.80 3.63
CA TYR A 160 -22.19 7.78 2.71
C TYR A 160 -23.44 7.13 3.33
N PRO A 161 -24.61 7.75 3.20
CA PRO A 161 -25.84 7.24 3.82
C PRO A 161 -26.33 5.92 3.18
N ASP A 162 -25.97 5.67 1.93
CA ASP A 162 -26.29 4.45 1.20
C ASP A 162 -25.13 3.96 0.32
N ARG A 163 -25.18 2.69 -0.01
CA ARG A 163 -24.15 1.99 -0.80
C ARG A 163 -23.92 2.63 -2.18
N GLN A 164 -24.99 3.08 -2.83
CA GLN A 164 -24.88 3.62 -4.19
C GLN A 164 -24.12 4.95 -4.19
N THR A 165 -24.40 5.81 -3.21
CA THR A 165 -23.67 7.06 -3.02
C THR A 165 -22.17 6.80 -2.84
N PHE A 166 -21.81 5.80 -2.02
CA PHE A 166 -20.41 5.43 -1.82
C PHE A 166 -19.75 4.87 -3.10
N LEU A 167 -20.42 3.98 -3.81
CA LEU A 167 -19.89 3.43 -5.07
C LEU A 167 -19.71 4.50 -6.15
N ASN A 168 -20.62 5.47 -6.22
CA ASN A 168 -20.49 6.59 -7.14
C ASN A 168 -19.27 7.46 -6.79
N GLU A 169 -19.03 7.70 -5.50
CA GLU A 169 -17.84 8.43 -5.05
C GLU A 169 -16.56 7.69 -5.40
N MET A 170 -16.50 6.38 -5.17
CA MET A 170 -15.34 5.57 -5.57
C MET A 170 -15.06 5.63 -7.08
N ILE A 171 -16.10 5.69 -7.91
CA ILE A 171 -15.94 5.89 -9.36
C ILE A 171 -15.37 7.28 -9.64
N SER A 172 -15.88 8.32 -8.97
CA SER A 172 -15.44 9.70 -9.17
C SER A 172 -13.98 9.92 -8.76
N MET A 173 -13.45 9.07 -7.86
CA MET A 173 -12.03 9.09 -7.51
C MET A 173 -11.11 8.79 -8.70
N PHE A 174 -11.52 7.95 -9.66
CA PHE A 174 -10.77 7.79 -10.90
C PHE A 174 -10.76 9.08 -11.70
N ASP A 175 -11.91 9.74 -11.83
CA ASP A 175 -12.05 10.95 -12.63
C ASP A 175 -11.29 12.14 -12.01
N SER A 176 -11.13 12.16 -10.68
CA SER A 176 -10.35 13.16 -9.95
C SER A 176 -8.85 12.90 -9.94
N CYS A 177 -8.41 11.69 -10.29
CA CYS A 177 -7.00 11.36 -10.47
C CYS A 177 -6.44 11.98 -11.76
N GLN A 178 -6.55 13.30 -11.92
CA GLN A 178 -5.86 14.04 -12.97
C GLN A 178 -4.37 14.05 -12.61
N TYR A 179 -3.66 13.09 -13.18
CA TYR A 179 -2.24 12.92 -12.93
C TYR A 179 -1.43 13.92 -13.75
N GLU A 180 -1.27 15.14 -13.25
CA GLU A 180 -0.34 16.14 -13.81
C GLU A 180 1.14 15.71 -13.69
N CYS A 181 1.43 14.65 -12.95
CA CYS A 181 2.80 14.27 -12.59
C CYS A 181 3.52 13.33 -13.56
N LEU A 182 2.88 12.82 -14.64
CA LEU A 182 3.57 11.97 -15.61
C LEU A 182 4.18 12.74 -16.78
N THR A 183 3.97 14.05 -16.87
CA THR A 183 4.54 14.91 -17.92
C THR A 183 5.82 15.64 -17.50
N GLN A 184 6.32 15.41 -16.31
CA GLN A 184 7.70 15.70 -15.95
C GLN A 184 8.63 14.52 -16.32
N GLU A 185 8.55 14.05 -17.52
CA GLU A 185 9.74 13.68 -18.28
C GLU A 185 10.50 14.98 -18.51
N ASP A 186 11.33 15.27 -17.55
CA ASP A 186 12.26 15.72 -17.40
C ASP A 186 13.24 16.59 -17.78
N GLY A 187 13.56 17.34 -17.17
CA GLY A 187 14.73 18.14 -16.98
C GLY A 187 16.11 17.40 -17.11
N LEU A 188 16.17 16.32 -17.88
CA LEU A 188 17.42 15.56 -18.07
C LEU A 188 18.09 15.78 -19.42
N HIS A 189 17.57 16.69 -20.26
CA HIS A 189 18.23 17.08 -21.51
C HIS A 189 18.33 18.59 -21.66
N ALA A 190 19.05 19.24 -20.77
CA ALA A 190 19.47 20.62 -20.99
C ALA A 190 20.75 20.95 -20.22
N ASN A 191 21.83 20.25 -20.50
CA ASN A 191 23.21 20.72 -20.25
C ASN A 191 24.20 19.92 -21.11
N GLU A 192 24.05 20.06 -22.43
CA GLU A 192 25.15 19.85 -23.37
C GLU A 192 25.14 21.04 -24.35
N GLU A 193 25.75 22.13 -23.93
CA GLU A 193 26.40 23.12 -24.80
C GLU A 193 27.65 23.65 -24.09
#